data_a4cda03e35cedec391647d164f467b35
#
_entry.id   a4cda03e35cedec391647d164f467b35
#
_cell.length_a   1.000
_cell.length_b   1.000
_cell.length_c   1.000
_cell.angle_alpha   90.00
_cell.angle_beta   90.00
_cell.angle_gamma   90.00
#
_symmetry.space_group_name_H-M   'P 1'
#
loop_
_entity.id
_entity.type
_entity.pdbx_description
1 polymer ?
#
loop_
_entity_poly.entity_id
_entity_poly.type
_entity_poly.pdbx_seq_one_letter_code
_entity_poly.pdbx_strand_id
1 'polypeptide(L)'
;WWDAICTEMKNVRPAFEMWEQDEKELPPGYQRIKCHFIFDIKMGKNFRRKARLVANGNETEALAALTYTTVVSRDSVRIALLIASLNDLELLACDIQNAYLTADCREKIYTIAGPEFGSEAGGVMVIRKALYGLKSSGAAFRAHLAEALCDFSYMPTKADPDVWIRSATKPNGFEYYEMMLIYVDNILCISHDPHATMKGIQATFKLKDDKIEKPENYLGAQLTQKIINGM
;
A
#
# COMPACT_ATOMS: atom_id res chain seq x y z
N TRP A 1 8.26 20.49 12.96
CA TRP A 1 7.01 19.74 12.79
C TRP A 1 6.09 20.34 11.73
N TRP A 2 6.07 21.69 11.62
CA TRP A 2 5.21 22.34 10.64
C TRP A 2 5.45 21.85 9.21
N ASP A 3 6.71 21.72 8.79
CA ASP A 3 7.05 21.18 7.46
C ASP A 3 6.55 19.75 7.24
N ALA A 4 6.59 18.93 8.30
CA ALA A 4 6.06 17.57 8.24
C ALA A 4 4.53 17.55 8.10
N ILE A 5 3.82 18.45 8.81
CA ILE A 5 2.37 18.63 8.67
C ILE A 5 2.03 19.11 7.26
N CYS A 6 2.71 20.15 6.75
CA CYS A 6 2.47 20.67 5.39
C CYS A 6 2.71 19.60 4.33
N THR A 7 3.74 18.77 4.50
CA THR A 7 4.04 17.66 3.58
C THR A 7 2.94 16.61 3.62
N GLU A 8 2.47 16.24 4.81
CA GLU A 8 1.36 15.29 4.95
C GLU A 8 0.07 15.85 4.37
N MET A 9 -0.28 17.10 4.65
CA MET A 9 -1.50 17.72 4.12
C MET A 9 -1.51 17.79 2.59
N LYS A 10 -0.37 18.04 1.94
CA LYS A 10 -0.26 17.97 0.47
C LYS A 10 -0.61 16.57 -0.06
N ASN A 11 -0.26 15.51 0.67
CA ASN A 11 -0.54 14.14 0.26
C ASN A 11 -1.99 13.74 0.52
N VAL A 12 -2.54 14.12 1.68
CA VAL A 12 -3.86 13.63 2.11
C VAL A 12 -5.03 14.53 1.68
N ARG A 13 -4.79 15.83 1.41
CA ARG A 13 -5.86 16.77 1.02
C ARG A 13 -6.72 16.27 -0.13
N PRO A 14 -6.18 15.62 -1.19
CA PRO A 14 -7.00 15.05 -2.27
C PRO A 14 -7.96 13.92 -1.84
N ALA A 15 -7.79 13.39 -0.63
CA ALA A 15 -8.71 12.38 -0.09
C ALA A 15 -10.00 12.98 0.47
N PHE A 16 -10.07 14.30 0.59
CA PHE A 16 -11.19 15.03 1.16
C PHE A 16 -11.88 15.89 0.10
N GLU A 17 -13.18 15.83 0.07
CA GLU A 17 -14.04 16.67 -0.75
C GLU A 17 -14.84 17.60 0.16
N MET A 18 -14.77 18.91 -0.09
CA MET A 18 -15.56 19.87 0.66
C MET A 18 -17.03 19.73 0.28
N TRP A 19 -17.91 19.60 1.29
CA TRP A 19 -19.34 19.64 1.10
C TRP A 19 -19.79 21.09 1.00
N GLU A 20 -20.30 21.50 -0.15
CA GLU A 20 -20.68 22.89 -0.40
C GLU A 20 -21.93 23.25 0.43
N GLN A 21 -21.93 24.45 1.06
CA GLN A 21 -22.96 24.90 1.99
C GLN A 21 -24.34 25.14 1.34
N ASP A 22 -24.39 25.25 0.00
CA ASP A 22 -25.63 25.44 -0.76
C ASP A 22 -26.37 24.10 -1.00
N GLU A 23 -25.76 22.99 -0.78
CA GLU A 23 -26.38 21.67 -0.81
C GLU A 23 -26.94 21.37 0.59
N LYS A 24 -28.18 20.86 0.61
CA LYS A 24 -28.88 20.36 1.81
C LYS A 24 -28.00 19.47 2.66
N GLU A 25 -28.34 19.25 3.91
CA GLU A 25 -27.69 18.32 4.85
C GLU A 25 -27.13 17.08 4.15
N LEU A 26 -25.96 16.62 4.61
CA LEU A 26 -25.35 15.38 4.09
C LEU A 26 -26.40 14.27 3.96
N PRO A 27 -26.36 13.47 2.89
CA PRO A 27 -27.31 12.38 2.70
C PRO A 27 -27.33 11.43 3.90
N PRO A 28 -28.47 10.76 4.19
CA PRO A 28 -28.57 9.82 5.30
C PRO A 28 -27.49 8.75 5.27
N GLY A 29 -26.98 8.39 6.45
CA GLY A 29 -25.99 7.34 6.64
C GLY A 29 -24.53 7.80 6.68
N TYR A 30 -24.27 9.11 6.51
CA TYR A 30 -22.93 9.63 6.77
C TYR A 30 -22.66 9.74 8.27
N GLN A 31 -21.50 9.22 8.70
CA GLN A 31 -21.05 9.26 10.09
C GLN A 31 -19.91 10.29 10.23
N ARG A 32 -19.99 11.09 11.28
CA ARG A 32 -18.92 12.03 11.63
C ARG A 32 -17.80 11.27 12.36
N ILE A 33 -16.57 11.47 11.89
CA ILE A 33 -15.38 10.99 12.60
C ILE A 33 -14.42 12.16 12.85
N LYS A 34 -13.52 11.96 13.81
CA LYS A 34 -12.42 12.89 14.06
C LYS A 34 -11.17 12.44 13.33
N CYS A 35 -10.37 13.40 12.88
CA CYS A 35 -9.01 13.17 12.40
C CYS A 35 -8.02 13.84 13.34
N HIS A 36 -6.84 13.28 13.49
CA HIS A 36 -5.76 13.85 14.30
C HIS A 36 -4.40 13.51 13.72
N PHE A 37 -3.38 14.28 14.10
CA PHE A 37 -2.01 13.97 13.69
C PHE A 37 -1.33 13.01 14.66
N ILE A 38 -0.65 12.02 14.08
CA ILE A 38 0.35 11.21 14.76
C ILE A 38 1.72 11.69 14.30
N PHE A 39 2.60 11.92 15.27
CA PHE A 39 3.97 12.41 15.05
C PHE A 39 4.97 11.31 15.36
N ASP A 40 5.95 11.13 14.45
CA ASP A 40 6.99 10.13 14.57
C ASP A 40 8.34 10.70 14.12
N ILE A 41 9.44 10.16 14.65
CA ILE A 41 10.81 10.48 14.22
C ILE A 41 11.43 9.22 13.64
N LYS A 42 11.63 9.20 12.32
CA LYS A 42 12.36 8.11 11.67
C LYS A 42 13.83 8.15 12.09
N MET A 43 14.25 7.13 12.82
CA MET A 43 15.62 6.90 13.25
C MET A 43 16.46 6.43 12.06
N GLY A 44 16.92 7.34 11.24
CA GLY A 44 17.85 7.11 10.15
C GLY A 44 18.98 8.12 10.22
N LYS A 45 19.89 8.15 9.23
CA LYS A 45 21.06 9.08 9.22
C LYS A 45 20.68 10.55 9.43
N ASN A 46 19.43 10.97 9.21
CA ASN A 46 18.98 12.36 9.27
C ASN A 46 17.77 12.62 10.19
N PHE A 47 17.40 11.75 11.12
CA PHE A 47 16.31 11.96 12.10
C PHE A 47 15.08 12.70 11.51
N ARG A 48 14.48 12.13 10.47
CA ARG A 48 13.40 12.79 9.74
C ARG A 48 12.10 12.80 10.54
N ARG A 49 11.56 13.98 10.82
CA ARG A 49 10.23 14.15 11.40
C ARG A 49 9.17 13.73 10.41
N LYS A 50 8.19 12.97 10.86
CA LYS A 50 7.05 12.51 10.08
C LYS A 50 5.76 12.83 10.81
N ALA A 51 4.80 13.43 10.12
CA ALA A 51 3.42 13.56 10.55
C ALA A 51 2.54 12.64 9.69
N ARG A 52 1.47 12.12 10.27
CA ARG A 52 0.41 11.41 9.57
C ARG A 52 -0.94 11.89 10.06
N LEU A 53 -1.82 12.27 9.14
CA LEU A 53 -3.22 12.53 9.47
C LEU A 53 -3.95 11.18 9.54
N VAL A 54 -4.53 10.87 10.69
CA VAL A 54 -5.16 9.59 10.99
C VAL A 54 -6.61 9.80 11.36
N ALA A 55 -7.50 9.01 10.79
CA ALA A 55 -8.92 9.00 11.12
C ALA A 55 -9.19 8.10 12.33
N ASN A 56 -10.12 8.49 13.21
CA ASN A 56 -10.56 7.71 14.37
C ASN A 56 -11.54 6.60 13.94
N GLY A 57 -11.07 5.60 13.21
CA GLY A 57 -11.89 4.51 12.67
C GLY A 57 -12.55 3.62 13.74
N ASN A 58 -12.16 3.71 15.01
CA ASN A 58 -12.86 3.06 16.11
C ASN A 58 -14.25 3.66 16.37
N GLU A 59 -14.51 4.89 15.91
CA GLU A 59 -15.79 5.57 16.01
C GLU A 59 -16.79 5.12 14.92
N THR A 60 -16.36 4.33 13.90
CA THR A 60 -17.21 3.86 12.81
C THR A 60 -17.69 2.43 13.01
N GLU A 61 -18.92 2.17 12.60
CA GLU A 61 -19.49 0.82 12.49
C GLU A 61 -19.12 0.23 11.11
N ALA A 62 -17.87 -0.20 10.96
CA ALA A 62 -17.46 -0.90 9.73
C ALA A 62 -17.95 -2.36 9.75
N LEU A 63 -18.55 -2.82 8.65
CA LEU A 63 -18.88 -4.22 8.48
C LEU A 63 -17.62 -5.08 8.53
N ALA A 64 -17.62 -6.17 9.29
CA ALA A 64 -16.46 -7.05 9.49
C ALA A 64 -15.84 -7.53 8.15
N ALA A 65 -16.68 -7.78 7.14
CA ALA A 65 -16.25 -8.19 5.80
C ALA A 65 -15.39 -7.11 5.09
N LEU A 66 -15.52 -5.82 5.45
CA LEU A 66 -14.76 -4.72 4.87
C LEU A 66 -13.43 -4.44 5.60
N THR A 67 -13.16 -5.15 6.68
CA THR A 67 -11.98 -4.89 7.53
C THR A 67 -10.92 -5.98 7.42
N TYR A 68 -11.26 -7.12 6.80
CA TYR A 68 -10.32 -8.23 6.68
C TYR A 68 -9.21 -7.91 5.67
N THR A 69 -7.99 -7.98 6.14
CA THR A 69 -6.78 -7.89 5.30
C THR A 69 -5.73 -8.85 5.85
N THR A 70 -5.00 -9.47 4.95
CA THR A 70 -3.85 -10.33 5.24
C THR A 70 -2.58 -9.70 4.73
N VAL A 71 -1.47 -10.30 5.06
CA VAL A 71 -0.14 -10.02 4.50
C VAL A 71 0.56 -11.33 4.26
N VAL A 72 1.49 -11.38 3.32
CA VAL A 72 2.26 -12.59 3.03
C VAL A 72 2.90 -13.16 4.28
N SER A 73 2.79 -14.46 4.47
CA SER A 73 3.38 -15.15 5.61
C SER A 73 4.90 -15.25 5.49
N ARG A 74 5.58 -15.30 6.63
CA ARG A 74 7.04 -15.48 6.67
C ARG A 74 7.49 -16.78 6.01
N ASP A 75 6.70 -17.83 6.12
CA ASP A 75 7.04 -19.13 5.53
C ASP A 75 6.85 -19.09 4.01
N SER A 76 5.81 -18.42 3.51
CA SER A 76 5.65 -18.18 2.07
C SER A 76 6.82 -17.39 1.49
N VAL A 77 7.31 -16.37 2.19
CA VAL A 77 8.51 -15.60 1.77
C VAL A 77 9.71 -16.53 1.67
N ARG A 78 9.96 -17.39 2.67
CA ARG A 78 11.08 -18.34 2.66
C ARG A 78 11.00 -19.34 1.52
N ILE A 79 9.81 -19.89 1.26
CA ILE A 79 9.56 -20.82 0.15
C ILE A 79 9.82 -20.11 -1.18
N ALA A 80 9.31 -18.89 -1.36
CA ALA A 80 9.50 -18.12 -2.58
C ALA A 80 10.99 -17.80 -2.84
N LEU A 81 11.75 -17.44 -1.79
CA LEU A 81 13.20 -17.24 -1.90
C LEU A 81 13.96 -18.52 -2.25
N LEU A 82 13.53 -19.67 -1.70
CA LEU A 82 14.10 -20.97 -2.08
C LEU A 82 13.82 -21.28 -3.56
N ILE A 83 12.58 -21.08 -4.02
CA ILE A 83 12.20 -21.26 -5.43
C ILE A 83 13.04 -20.34 -6.33
N ALA A 84 13.22 -19.07 -5.93
CA ALA A 84 14.04 -18.12 -6.66
C ALA A 84 15.49 -18.62 -6.82
N SER A 85 16.09 -19.10 -5.74
CA SER A 85 17.46 -19.63 -5.74
C SER A 85 17.61 -20.88 -6.62
N LEU A 86 16.65 -21.82 -6.53
CA LEU A 86 16.68 -23.07 -7.29
C LEU A 86 16.45 -22.86 -8.80
N ASN A 87 15.79 -21.78 -9.17
CA ASN A 87 15.43 -21.47 -10.56
C ASN A 87 16.21 -20.29 -11.13
N ASP A 88 17.24 -19.81 -10.46
CA ASP A 88 18.04 -18.65 -10.89
C ASP A 88 17.14 -17.48 -11.31
N LEU A 89 16.29 -17.02 -10.37
CA LEU A 89 15.42 -15.88 -10.53
C LEU A 89 15.94 -14.69 -9.76
N GLU A 90 15.71 -13.50 -10.29
CA GLU A 90 16.08 -12.24 -9.66
C GLU A 90 14.97 -11.71 -8.76
N LEU A 91 15.38 -10.88 -7.79
CA LEU A 91 14.47 -10.24 -6.84
C LEU A 91 14.56 -8.72 -6.96
N LEU A 92 13.40 -8.08 -7.08
CA LEU A 92 13.27 -6.63 -6.92
C LEU A 92 12.15 -6.32 -5.97
N ALA A 93 12.31 -5.24 -5.22
CA ALA A 93 11.28 -4.75 -4.31
C ALA A 93 10.94 -3.29 -4.58
N CYS A 94 9.71 -2.93 -4.28
CA CYS A 94 9.25 -1.53 -4.24
C CYS A 94 8.28 -1.31 -3.08
N ASP A 95 8.08 -0.03 -2.74
CA ASP A 95 7.15 0.43 -1.70
C ASP A 95 6.17 1.40 -2.38
N ILE A 96 4.85 1.14 -2.31
CA ILE A 96 3.83 2.02 -2.90
C ILE A 96 3.67 3.24 -2.01
N GLN A 97 3.87 4.42 -2.59
CA GLN A 97 3.74 5.67 -1.86
C GLN A 97 2.27 5.96 -1.53
N ASN A 98 1.98 6.22 -0.25
CA ASN A 98 0.63 6.58 0.21
C ASN A 98 -0.44 5.56 -0.21
N ALA A 99 -0.13 4.28 -0.12
CA ALA A 99 -0.89 3.17 -0.65
C ALA A 99 -2.40 3.26 -0.39
N TYR A 100 -2.82 3.54 0.85
CA TYR A 100 -4.25 3.65 1.18
C TYR A 100 -4.96 4.75 0.39
N LEU A 101 -4.30 5.90 0.17
CA LEU A 101 -4.88 7.03 -0.57
C LEU A 101 -5.12 6.73 -2.06
N THR A 102 -4.57 5.64 -2.59
CA THR A 102 -4.85 5.20 -3.97
C THR A 102 -6.22 4.56 -4.10
N ALA A 103 -6.75 3.98 -3.02
CA ALA A 103 -8.05 3.31 -2.99
C ALA A 103 -9.18 4.23 -2.53
N ASP A 104 -10.40 3.96 -3.01
CA ASP A 104 -11.58 4.71 -2.59
C ASP A 104 -12.04 4.31 -1.18
N CYS A 105 -12.52 5.31 -0.43
CA CYS A 105 -13.17 5.07 0.86
C CYS A 105 -14.52 4.40 0.63
N ARG A 106 -14.72 3.24 1.24
CA ARG A 106 -15.97 2.45 1.13
C ARG A 106 -17.00 2.80 2.21
N GLU A 107 -16.63 3.66 3.16
CA GLU A 107 -17.48 4.11 4.26
C GLU A 107 -18.08 5.48 3.94
N LYS A 108 -19.32 5.72 4.35
CA LYS A 108 -19.95 7.04 4.28
C LYS A 108 -19.54 7.83 5.52
N ILE A 109 -18.43 8.54 5.43
CA ILE A 109 -17.85 9.27 6.55
C ILE A 109 -17.44 10.68 6.16
N TYR A 110 -17.47 11.57 7.15
CA TYR A 110 -17.03 12.95 7.02
C TYR A 110 -16.33 13.42 8.29
N THR A 111 -15.56 14.48 8.16
CA THR A 111 -14.94 15.18 9.30
C THR A 111 -15.20 16.68 9.19
N ILE A 112 -14.98 17.40 10.28
CA ILE A 112 -14.92 18.86 10.24
C ILE A 112 -13.45 19.24 10.09
N ALA A 113 -13.15 20.05 9.08
CA ALA A 113 -11.80 20.50 8.79
C ALA A 113 -11.20 21.25 9.97
N GLY A 114 -10.05 20.81 10.43
CA GLY A 114 -9.29 21.52 11.46
C GLY A 114 -8.46 22.67 10.88
N PRO A 115 -7.69 23.38 11.72
CA PRO A 115 -6.84 24.50 11.29
C PRO A 115 -5.79 24.12 10.23
N GLU A 116 -5.42 22.86 10.15
CA GLU A 116 -4.49 22.32 9.16
C GLU A 116 -4.99 22.39 7.72
N PHE A 117 -6.29 22.55 7.52
CA PHE A 117 -6.92 22.77 6.21
C PHE A 117 -6.89 24.24 5.76
N GLY A 118 -6.32 25.15 6.57
CA GLY A 118 -6.17 26.56 6.22
C GLY A 118 -7.51 27.29 6.02
N SER A 119 -7.76 27.83 4.83
CA SER A 119 -8.99 28.55 4.53
C SER A 119 -10.26 27.70 4.56
N GLU A 120 -10.14 26.40 4.51
CA GLU A 120 -11.27 25.45 4.54
C GLU A 120 -11.60 25.00 5.98
N ALA A 121 -10.88 25.52 6.99
CA ALA A 121 -11.11 25.19 8.40
C ALA A 121 -12.54 25.48 8.82
N GLY A 122 -13.17 24.54 9.54
CA GLY A 122 -14.57 24.59 9.96
C GLY A 122 -15.54 24.02 8.93
N GLY A 123 -15.11 23.78 7.70
CA GLY A 123 -15.93 23.17 6.66
C GLY A 123 -16.18 21.67 6.88
N VAL A 124 -17.26 21.17 6.30
CA VAL A 124 -17.56 19.74 6.27
C VAL A 124 -16.77 19.09 5.16
N MET A 125 -15.95 18.08 5.51
CA MET A 125 -15.10 17.35 4.57
C MET A 125 -15.54 15.90 4.46
N VAL A 126 -16.07 15.50 3.32
CA VAL A 126 -16.37 14.10 2.99
C VAL A 126 -15.06 13.37 2.66
N ILE A 127 -14.89 12.20 3.24
CA ILE A 127 -13.70 11.38 3.01
C ILE A 127 -13.96 10.46 1.83
N ARG A 128 -13.24 10.67 0.71
CA ARG A 128 -13.39 9.94 -0.55
C ARG A 128 -12.34 8.86 -0.75
N LYS A 129 -11.16 9.00 -0.16
CA LYS A 129 -10.09 8.00 -0.25
C LYS A 129 -9.84 7.35 1.10
N ALA A 130 -9.34 6.12 1.07
CA ALA A 130 -8.99 5.41 2.27
C ALA A 130 -7.86 6.13 3.04
N LEU A 131 -8.07 6.35 4.32
CA LEU A 131 -7.12 7.04 5.20
C LEU A 131 -6.53 6.09 6.22
N TYR A 132 -5.34 6.41 6.71
CA TYR A 132 -4.80 5.76 7.90
C TYR A 132 -5.78 5.88 9.07
N GLY A 133 -5.96 4.77 9.80
CA GLY A 133 -6.84 4.68 10.95
C GLY A 133 -8.25 4.19 10.66
N LEU A 134 -8.75 4.24 9.41
CA LEU A 134 -10.02 3.61 9.06
C LEU A 134 -9.89 2.09 9.07
N LYS A 135 -10.89 1.40 9.60
CA LYS A 135 -10.92 -0.07 9.65
C LYS A 135 -10.91 -0.71 8.26
N SER A 136 -11.53 -0.05 7.28
CA SER A 136 -11.68 -0.55 5.91
C SER A 136 -10.49 -0.25 5.00
N SER A 137 -9.55 0.65 5.37
CA SER A 137 -8.51 1.14 4.48
C SER A 137 -7.59 0.04 3.96
N GLY A 138 -7.17 -0.88 4.81
CA GLY A 138 -6.35 -2.01 4.41
C GLY A 138 -7.03 -2.90 3.37
N ALA A 139 -8.30 -3.25 3.61
CA ALA A 139 -9.08 -4.07 2.70
C ALA A 139 -9.40 -3.34 1.37
N ALA A 140 -9.65 -2.03 1.41
CA ALA A 140 -9.89 -1.22 0.22
C ALA A 140 -8.64 -1.16 -0.67
N PHE A 141 -7.48 -0.89 -0.08
CA PHE A 141 -6.21 -0.89 -0.82
C PHE A 141 -5.86 -2.27 -1.38
N ARG A 142 -6.01 -3.33 -0.56
CA ARG A 142 -5.76 -4.70 -1.01
C ARG A 142 -6.63 -5.09 -2.21
N ALA A 143 -7.91 -4.70 -2.21
CA ALA A 143 -8.79 -4.94 -3.34
C ALA A 143 -8.33 -4.16 -4.59
N HIS A 144 -7.96 -2.89 -4.44
CA HIS A 144 -7.46 -2.07 -5.54
C HIS A 144 -6.14 -2.61 -6.13
N LEU A 145 -5.21 -3.06 -5.28
CA LEU A 145 -3.98 -3.71 -5.73
C LEU A 145 -4.28 -5.05 -6.42
N ALA A 146 -5.23 -5.83 -5.89
CA ALA A 146 -5.64 -7.10 -6.47
C ALA A 146 -6.21 -6.93 -7.89
N GLU A 147 -7.03 -5.91 -8.13
CA GLU A 147 -7.54 -5.56 -9.47
C GLU A 147 -6.37 -5.32 -10.43
N ALA A 148 -5.40 -4.47 -10.06
CA ALA A 148 -4.23 -4.20 -10.88
C ALA A 148 -3.38 -5.46 -11.15
N LEU A 149 -3.19 -6.34 -10.16
CA LEU A 149 -2.47 -7.59 -10.35
C LEU A 149 -3.21 -8.56 -11.29
N CYS A 150 -4.55 -8.62 -11.20
CA CYS A 150 -5.36 -9.39 -12.15
C CYS A 150 -5.23 -8.87 -13.59
N ASP A 151 -5.19 -7.55 -13.78
CA ASP A 151 -4.98 -6.92 -15.10
C ASP A 151 -3.61 -7.31 -15.69
N PHE A 152 -2.61 -7.56 -14.85
CA PHE A 152 -1.31 -8.10 -15.25
C PHE A 152 -1.27 -9.64 -15.33
N SER A 153 -2.44 -10.30 -15.30
CA SER A 153 -2.60 -11.76 -15.38
C SER A 153 -2.00 -12.53 -14.20
N TYR A 154 -1.83 -11.89 -13.04
CA TYR A 154 -1.48 -12.58 -11.82
C TYR A 154 -2.71 -13.16 -11.13
N MET A 155 -2.54 -14.29 -10.46
CA MET A 155 -3.57 -14.94 -9.65
C MET A 155 -3.04 -15.20 -8.24
N PRO A 156 -3.87 -15.00 -7.18
CA PRO A 156 -3.46 -15.33 -5.83
C PRO A 156 -3.35 -16.84 -5.65
N THR A 157 -2.40 -17.30 -4.85
CA THR A 157 -2.30 -18.73 -4.52
C THR A 157 -3.34 -19.12 -3.47
N LYS A 158 -3.72 -20.40 -3.48
CA LYS A 158 -4.66 -20.93 -2.49
C LYS A 158 -4.04 -21.08 -1.09
N ALA A 159 -2.73 -21.28 -1.02
CA ALA A 159 -2.01 -21.49 0.23
C ALA A 159 -1.76 -20.18 0.99
N ASP A 160 -1.49 -19.10 0.26
CA ASP A 160 -1.29 -17.77 0.81
C ASP A 160 -1.80 -16.74 -0.21
N PRO A 161 -2.95 -16.08 0.06
CA PRO A 161 -3.59 -15.18 -0.90
C PRO A 161 -2.80 -13.89 -1.17
N ASP A 162 -1.72 -13.65 -0.44
CA ASP A 162 -0.82 -12.52 -0.65
C ASP A 162 0.46 -12.92 -1.41
N VAL A 163 0.53 -14.18 -1.87
CA VAL A 163 1.46 -14.67 -2.89
C VAL A 163 0.71 -14.78 -4.20
N TRP A 164 1.08 -13.94 -5.15
CA TRP A 164 0.50 -13.88 -6.49
C TRP A 164 1.45 -14.51 -7.48
N ILE A 165 0.92 -15.31 -8.41
CA ILE A 165 1.70 -16.03 -9.42
C ILE A 165 1.19 -15.78 -10.82
N ARG A 166 2.12 -15.80 -11.79
CA ARG A 166 1.83 -15.76 -13.23
C ARG A 166 2.78 -16.72 -13.95
N SER A 167 2.28 -17.49 -14.92
CA SER A 167 3.13 -18.30 -15.77
C SER A 167 4.03 -17.45 -16.64
N ALA A 168 5.29 -17.82 -16.75
CA ALA A 168 6.30 -17.14 -17.56
C ALA A 168 7.28 -18.17 -18.15
N THR A 169 8.00 -17.75 -19.20
CA THR A 169 9.00 -18.59 -19.88
C THR A 169 10.31 -17.82 -20.00
N LYS A 170 11.39 -18.44 -19.58
CA LYS A 170 12.76 -17.89 -19.78
C LYS A 170 13.17 -17.93 -21.25
N PRO A 171 14.16 -17.14 -21.69
CA PRO A 171 14.67 -17.16 -23.07
C PRO A 171 15.13 -18.54 -23.58
N ASN A 172 15.54 -19.41 -22.66
CA ASN A 172 15.95 -20.80 -22.98
C ASN A 172 14.78 -21.79 -23.10
N GLY A 173 13.52 -21.32 -23.02
CA GLY A 173 12.32 -22.15 -23.09
C GLY A 173 11.88 -22.77 -21.76
N PHE A 174 12.56 -22.49 -20.65
CA PHE A 174 12.19 -23.01 -19.34
C PHE A 174 10.95 -22.29 -18.80
N GLU A 175 9.89 -23.04 -18.53
CA GLU A 175 8.64 -22.54 -17.95
C GLU A 175 8.76 -22.46 -16.43
N TYR A 176 8.28 -21.35 -15.87
CA TYR A 176 8.29 -21.09 -14.44
C TYR A 176 7.12 -20.19 -14.02
N TYR A 177 6.95 -19.98 -12.73
CA TYR A 177 6.03 -18.98 -12.21
C TYR A 177 6.80 -17.76 -11.71
N GLU A 178 6.45 -16.59 -12.26
CA GLU A 178 6.77 -15.32 -11.60
C GLU A 178 5.93 -15.17 -10.35
N MET A 179 6.49 -14.56 -9.33
CA MET A 179 5.82 -14.36 -8.05
C MET A 179 5.86 -12.90 -7.64
N MET A 180 4.74 -12.42 -7.11
CA MET A 180 4.68 -11.17 -6.35
C MET A 180 4.19 -11.47 -4.94
N LEU A 181 4.97 -11.08 -3.95
CA LEU A 181 4.66 -11.23 -2.54
C LEU A 181 4.27 -9.88 -1.99
N ILE A 182 3.08 -9.80 -1.40
CA ILE A 182 2.48 -8.55 -0.97
C ILE A 182 2.49 -8.44 0.55
N TYR A 183 3.14 -7.40 1.05
CA TYR A 183 3.10 -7.05 2.46
C TYR A 183 2.65 -5.58 2.61
N VAL A 184 1.35 -5.37 2.67
CA VAL A 184 0.68 -4.06 2.65
C VAL A 184 1.11 -3.27 1.40
N ASP A 185 1.97 -2.27 1.56
CA ASP A 185 2.50 -1.38 0.53
C ASP A 185 3.85 -1.84 -0.06
N ASN A 186 4.46 -2.88 0.53
CA ASN A 186 5.70 -3.48 0.04
C ASN A 186 5.43 -4.64 -0.91
N ILE A 187 5.99 -4.59 -2.10
CA ILE A 187 5.91 -5.64 -3.12
C ILE A 187 7.30 -6.21 -3.34
N LEU A 188 7.44 -7.53 -3.23
CA LEU A 188 8.61 -8.27 -3.65
C LEU A 188 8.27 -9.05 -4.92
N CYS A 189 8.92 -8.70 -6.02
CA CYS A 189 8.82 -9.40 -7.29
C CYS A 189 9.97 -10.39 -7.44
N ILE A 190 9.65 -11.61 -7.83
CA ILE A 190 10.57 -12.71 -8.12
C ILE A 190 10.33 -13.17 -9.56
N SER A 191 11.28 -12.92 -10.45
CA SER A 191 11.15 -13.18 -11.88
C SER A 191 12.53 -13.36 -12.51
N HIS A 192 12.56 -13.89 -13.73
CA HIS A 192 13.76 -13.84 -14.57
C HIS A 192 14.06 -12.41 -15.05
N ASP A 193 13.03 -11.61 -15.32
CA ASP A 193 13.13 -10.17 -15.64
C ASP A 193 12.17 -9.37 -14.75
N PRO A 194 12.52 -9.16 -13.48
CA PRO A 194 11.64 -8.45 -12.55
C PRO A 194 11.50 -6.96 -12.90
N HIS A 195 12.43 -6.36 -13.66
CA HIS A 195 12.33 -4.98 -14.11
C HIS A 195 11.16 -4.76 -15.07
N ALA A 196 10.98 -5.65 -16.04
CA ALA A 196 9.84 -5.58 -16.97
C ALA A 196 8.52 -5.70 -16.21
N THR A 197 8.44 -6.62 -15.26
CA THR A 197 7.27 -6.85 -14.43
C THR A 197 6.94 -5.64 -13.54
N MET A 198 7.92 -5.07 -12.89
CA MET A 198 7.74 -3.93 -11.97
C MET A 198 7.38 -2.62 -12.67
N LYS A 199 7.70 -2.46 -13.97
CA LYS A 199 7.23 -1.31 -14.77
C LYS A 199 5.70 -1.20 -14.83
N GLY A 200 4.99 -2.32 -14.85
CA GLY A 200 3.53 -2.33 -14.78
C GLY A 200 3.03 -1.73 -13.46
N ILE A 201 3.61 -2.15 -12.34
CA ILE A 201 3.28 -1.59 -11.02
C ILE A 201 3.58 -0.10 -10.96
N GLN A 202 4.76 0.33 -11.45
CA GLN A 202 5.16 1.75 -11.48
C GLN A 202 4.25 2.61 -12.39
N ALA A 203 3.69 2.04 -13.44
CA ALA A 203 2.74 2.74 -14.30
C ALA A 203 1.38 2.96 -13.64
N THR A 204 0.98 2.07 -12.72
CA THR A 204 -0.31 2.13 -12.02
C THR A 204 -0.22 2.86 -10.69
N PHE A 205 0.87 2.65 -9.94
CA PHE A 205 1.06 3.18 -8.60
C PHE A 205 2.32 4.05 -8.53
N LYS A 206 2.21 5.17 -7.84
CA LYS A 206 3.40 5.96 -7.51
C LYS A 206 4.25 5.21 -6.49
N LEU A 207 5.50 4.98 -6.83
CA LEU A 207 6.45 4.33 -5.94
C LEU A 207 7.14 5.36 -5.03
N LYS A 208 7.47 4.96 -3.84
CA LYS A 208 8.23 5.77 -2.90
C LYS A 208 9.65 5.99 -3.40
N ASP A 209 10.05 7.27 -3.45
CA ASP A 209 11.33 7.71 -4.00
C ASP A 209 11.57 7.25 -5.46
N ASP A 210 10.50 6.84 -6.18
CA ASP A 210 10.51 6.23 -7.53
C ASP A 210 11.49 5.05 -7.65
N LYS A 211 11.66 4.30 -6.53
CA LYS A 211 12.66 3.23 -6.44
C LYS A 211 12.07 1.84 -6.67
N ILE A 212 12.77 1.11 -7.54
CA ILE A 212 12.70 -0.33 -7.67
C ILE A 212 14.12 -0.83 -7.45
N GLU A 213 14.37 -1.58 -6.39
CA GLU A 213 15.73 -1.94 -5.99
C GLU A 213 15.84 -3.41 -5.53
N LYS A 214 17.04 -3.95 -5.61
CA LYS A 214 17.32 -5.26 -5.02
C LYS A 214 17.26 -5.13 -3.52
N PRO A 215 16.41 -5.91 -2.82
CA PRO A 215 16.23 -5.76 -1.39
C PRO A 215 17.45 -6.27 -0.63
N GLU A 216 18.11 -5.39 0.13
CA GLU A 216 19.12 -5.80 1.12
C GLU A 216 18.44 -6.27 2.41
N ASN A 217 17.27 -5.74 2.71
CA ASN A 217 16.43 -6.12 3.84
C ASN A 217 14.98 -6.26 3.38
N TYR A 218 14.33 -7.32 3.81
CA TYR A 218 12.91 -7.55 3.55
C TYR A 218 12.22 -8.04 4.82
N LEU A 219 11.15 -7.35 5.23
CA LEU A 219 10.35 -7.64 6.43
C LEU A 219 11.21 -7.85 7.69
N GLY A 220 12.24 -7.02 7.88
CA GLY A 220 13.13 -7.06 9.04
C GLY A 220 14.22 -8.14 9.00
N ALA A 221 14.32 -8.91 7.91
CA ALA A 221 15.39 -9.87 7.69
C ALA A 221 16.39 -9.34 6.66
N GLN A 222 17.68 -9.51 6.91
CA GLN A 222 18.72 -9.21 5.94
C GLN A 222 18.78 -10.32 4.86
N LEU A 223 18.78 -9.91 3.60
CA LEU A 223 18.91 -10.80 2.46
C LEU A 223 20.34 -10.74 1.92
N THR A 224 20.98 -11.89 1.82
CA THR A 224 22.31 -12.03 1.21
C THR A 224 22.29 -13.16 0.21
N GLN A 225 22.79 -12.91 -0.99
CA GLN A 225 23.00 -13.95 -1.99
C GLN A 225 24.43 -14.50 -1.87
N LYS A 226 24.54 -15.80 -1.76
CA LYS A 226 25.84 -16.50 -1.76
C LYS A 226 25.85 -17.60 -2.83
N ILE A 227 26.89 -17.66 -3.60
CA ILE A 227 27.15 -18.78 -4.51
C ILE A 227 27.79 -19.91 -3.70
N ILE A 228 27.16 -21.06 -3.67
CA ILE A 228 27.68 -22.25 -2.96
C ILE A 228 28.00 -23.28 -4.02
N ASN A 229 29.30 -23.74 -4.04
CA ASN A 229 29.80 -24.77 -4.94
C ASN A 229 29.60 -24.50 -6.44
N GLY A 230 29.65 -23.22 -6.86
CA GLY A 230 29.55 -22.86 -8.27
C GLY A 230 28.15 -22.91 -8.87
N MET A 231 27.12 -23.08 -8.03
CA MET A 231 25.70 -22.91 -8.35
C MET A 231 25.17 -21.63 -7.76
#